data_3b4f0a3f5ba4640da017df41db4b5189
#
_entry.id   3b4f0a3f5ba4640da017df41db4b5189
#
_cell.length_a   1.000
_cell.length_b   1.000
_cell.length_c   1.000
_cell.angle_alpha   90.00
_cell.angle_beta   90.00
_cell.angle_gamma   90.00
#
_symmetry.space_group_name_H-M   'P 1'
#
loop_
_entity.id
_entity.type
_entity.pdbx_description
1 polymer ?
#
loop_
_entity_poly.entity_id
_entity_poly.type
_entity_poly.pdbx_seq_one_letter_code
_entity_poly.pdbx_strand_id
1 'polypeptide(L)'
;MSDVKKIAVIAGDGIGPEVVAEAEKILKRAEELYGYSFETEHALFGGIAIDEKGTPLPEDTLKVCKSADAVLLGAVGGPKWDNNSKELRPETGLLGIRKELGLFSNLRPAVIFDCLKDASTLKPEVLDGTDLMVVRELTGGIYFGEKFRREGAQGEEAVDTCVYNVTEVERIVRQAFEIAQKRRKKLASVDKANVLETSRLWREVVNRVAPEYPDVELEHVLVDNCAMQLLRRPSSFDVIVTENMFGDILSDEAAMLTGSIGMLASASLGEGSFGLYEPVHGSAPDIAGQGLANPIATILSVALMFRLTFGYDKAADAIEKAVAEVLDAGHRTADIAADRSQALSTTEMGDLIAAAMK
;
A
#
# COMPACT_ATOMS: atom_id res chain seq x y z
N MET A 1 0.47 -30.10 14.42
CA MET A 1 1.43 -29.01 14.62
C MET A 1 0.93 -27.88 13.72
N SER A 2 0.75 -26.69 14.25
CA SER A 2 0.44 -25.54 13.39
C SER A 2 1.60 -25.36 12.40
N ASP A 3 1.28 -25.12 11.14
CA ASP A 3 2.25 -24.82 10.10
C ASP A 3 2.89 -23.46 10.45
N VAL A 4 4.20 -23.44 10.70
CA VAL A 4 4.93 -22.21 11.08
C VAL A 4 5.05 -21.34 9.85
N LYS A 5 4.54 -20.10 9.91
CA LYS A 5 4.63 -19.13 8.82
C LYS A 5 5.86 -18.24 9.01
N LYS A 6 6.68 -18.15 7.97
CA LYS A 6 7.88 -17.32 7.97
C LYS A 6 7.57 -15.94 7.43
N ILE A 7 7.93 -14.90 8.18
CA ILE A 7 7.73 -13.51 7.81
C ILE A 7 9.09 -12.80 7.78
N ALA A 8 9.49 -12.31 6.61
CA ALA A 8 10.62 -11.41 6.51
C ALA A 8 10.19 -10.01 6.98
N VAL A 9 10.90 -9.46 7.96
CA VAL A 9 10.62 -8.13 8.53
C VAL A 9 11.72 -7.16 8.10
N ILE A 10 11.37 -6.18 7.28
CA ILE A 10 12.27 -5.14 6.80
C ILE A 10 11.74 -3.77 7.26
N ALA A 11 12.08 -3.40 8.48
CA ALA A 11 11.56 -2.20 9.13
C ALA A 11 11.90 -0.90 8.38
N GLY A 12 13.08 -0.84 7.73
CA GLY A 12 13.52 0.27 6.90
C GLY A 12 13.92 1.51 7.69
N ASP A 13 13.44 2.69 7.26
CA ASP A 13 13.93 4.01 7.65
C ASP A 13 12.89 4.80 8.47
N GLY A 14 13.36 5.84 9.13
CA GLY A 14 12.53 6.83 9.81
C GLY A 14 11.60 6.23 10.87
N ILE A 15 10.28 6.40 10.71
CA ILE A 15 9.27 5.81 11.61
C ILE A 15 9.06 4.31 11.40
N GLY A 16 9.63 3.72 10.35
CA GLY A 16 9.44 2.30 10.01
C GLY A 16 9.66 1.35 11.19
N PRO A 17 10.79 1.42 11.94
CA PRO A 17 11.01 0.59 13.11
C PRO A 17 9.94 0.73 14.20
N GLU A 18 9.42 1.94 14.43
CA GLU A 18 8.40 2.20 15.45
C GLU A 18 7.06 1.53 15.10
N VAL A 19 6.60 1.70 13.85
CA VAL A 19 5.29 1.16 13.41
C VAL A 19 5.33 -0.35 13.19
N VAL A 20 6.50 -0.90 12.79
CA VAL A 20 6.71 -2.35 12.66
C VAL A 20 6.69 -3.03 14.03
N ALA A 21 7.28 -2.43 15.05
CA ALA A 21 7.24 -2.97 16.40
C ALA A 21 5.79 -3.16 16.90
N GLU A 22 4.88 -2.23 16.55
CA GLU A 22 3.46 -2.35 16.90
C GLU A 22 2.77 -3.47 16.08
N ALA A 23 3.13 -3.63 14.82
CA ALA A 23 2.62 -4.74 13.99
C ALA A 23 3.08 -6.11 14.52
N GLU A 24 4.30 -6.23 15.03
CA GLU A 24 4.80 -7.48 15.63
C GLU A 24 4.05 -7.85 16.93
N LYS A 25 3.55 -6.87 17.69
CA LYS A 25 2.65 -7.14 18.83
C LYS A 25 1.34 -7.80 18.38
N ILE A 26 0.83 -7.41 17.21
CA ILE A 26 -0.38 -7.99 16.62
C ILE A 26 -0.13 -9.43 16.18
N LEU A 27 1.04 -9.74 15.58
CA LEU A 27 1.43 -11.11 15.26
C LEU A 27 1.43 -11.98 16.52
N LYS A 28 2.10 -11.51 17.58
CA LYS A 28 2.15 -12.21 18.87
C LYS A 28 0.76 -12.40 19.48
N ARG A 29 -0.09 -11.37 19.41
CA ARG A 29 -1.45 -11.47 19.91
C ARG A 29 -2.28 -12.49 19.14
N ALA A 30 -2.10 -12.59 17.83
CA ALA A 30 -2.75 -13.61 17.01
C ALA A 30 -2.27 -15.03 17.34
N GLU A 31 -0.99 -15.23 17.67
CA GLU A 31 -0.49 -16.53 18.18
C GLU A 31 -1.22 -16.93 19.46
N GLU A 32 -1.36 -16.01 20.41
CA GLU A 32 -2.04 -16.26 21.69
C GLU A 32 -3.52 -16.62 21.52
N LEU A 33 -4.23 -15.92 20.62
CA LEU A 33 -5.67 -16.08 20.45
C LEU A 33 -6.07 -17.28 19.58
N TYR A 34 -5.29 -17.53 18.51
CA TYR A 34 -5.69 -18.49 17.47
C TYR A 34 -4.76 -19.70 17.38
N GLY A 35 -3.69 -19.75 18.16
CA GLY A 35 -2.72 -20.86 18.15
C GLY A 35 -1.89 -20.91 16.85
N TYR A 36 -1.76 -19.78 16.14
CA TYR A 36 -0.85 -19.67 15.01
C TYR A 36 0.61 -19.67 15.49
N SER A 37 1.53 -19.83 14.57
CA SER A 37 2.96 -19.75 14.87
C SER A 37 3.67 -18.99 13.76
N PHE A 38 4.39 -17.94 14.13
CA PHE A 38 5.15 -17.11 13.21
C PHE A 38 6.63 -17.14 13.54
N GLU A 39 7.47 -17.25 12.51
CA GLU A 39 8.92 -17.06 12.60
C GLU A 39 9.26 -15.77 11.87
N THR A 40 9.68 -14.73 12.60
CA THR A 40 10.06 -13.45 12.02
C THR A 40 11.58 -13.40 11.85
N GLU A 41 12.05 -13.03 10.65
CA GLU A 41 13.46 -12.80 10.34
C GLU A 41 13.66 -11.35 9.89
N HIS A 42 14.47 -10.61 10.66
CA HIS A 42 14.74 -9.19 10.41
C HIS A 42 15.91 -9.01 9.45
N ALA A 43 15.77 -8.10 8.48
CA ALA A 43 16.83 -7.75 7.55
C ALA A 43 16.88 -6.24 7.27
N LEU A 44 18.05 -5.74 6.92
CA LEU A 44 18.29 -4.32 6.62
C LEU A 44 17.78 -3.99 5.20
N PHE A 45 17.08 -2.86 5.07
CA PHE A 45 16.53 -2.41 3.81
C PHE A 45 16.44 -0.88 3.76
N GLY A 46 16.52 -0.30 2.54
CA GLY A 46 16.39 1.15 2.36
C GLY A 46 17.66 1.92 2.70
N GLY A 47 17.48 3.10 3.28
CA GLY A 47 18.57 4.00 3.63
C GLY A 47 19.49 3.46 4.71
N ILE A 48 18.95 2.81 5.73
CA ILE A 48 19.78 2.15 6.76
C ILE A 48 20.67 1.05 6.15
N ALA A 49 20.18 0.33 5.13
CA ALA A 49 20.97 -0.66 4.42
C ALA A 49 22.07 -0.03 3.58
N ILE A 50 21.85 1.16 3.01
CA ILE A 50 22.91 1.93 2.35
C ILE A 50 24.03 2.28 3.34
N ASP A 51 23.67 2.76 4.52
CA ASP A 51 24.63 3.16 5.55
C ASP A 51 25.49 1.97 6.05
N GLU A 52 24.88 0.80 6.24
CA GLU A 52 25.51 -0.38 6.87
C GLU A 52 26.15 -1.34 5.85
N LYS A 53 25.58 -1.43 4.64
CA LYS A 53 25.93 -2.43 3.61
C LYS A 53 26.35 -1.81 2.27
N GLY A 54 26.19 -0.49 2.07
CA GLY A 54 26.52 0.21 0.83
C GLY A 54 25.53 -0.02 -0.31
N THR A 55 24.35 -0.58 -0.04
CA THR A 55 23.29 -0.81 -1.04
C THR A 55 21.90 -0.78 -0.39
N PRO A 56 20.87 -0.23 -1.07
CA PRO A 56 19.51 -0.17 -0.50
C PRO A 56 18.82 -1.53 -0.42
N LEU A 57 19.26 -2.52 -1.19
CA LEU A 57 18.74 -3.89 -1.18
C LEU A 57 19.92 -4.88 -1.17
N PRO A 58 20.40 -5.25 0.02
CA PRO A 58 21.45 -6.27 0.16
C PRO A 58 20.99 -7.65 -0.34
N GLU A 59 21.94 -8.46 -0.84
CA GLU A 59 21.64 -9.82 -1.30
C GLU A 59 21.13 -10.73 -0.19
N ASP A 60 21.63 -10.57 1.04
CA ASP A 60 21.17 -11.32 2.21
C ASP A 60 19.71 -10.96 2.53
N THR A 61 19.33 -9.68 2.49
CA THR A 61 17.94 -9.25 2.65
C THR A 61 17.03 -9.87 1.58
N LEU A 62 17.47 -9.86 0.32
CA LEU A 62 16.68 -10.46 -0.75
C LEU A 62 16.50 -11.97 -0.58
N LYS A 63 17.53 -12.68 -0.05
CA LYS A 63 17.43 -14.11 0.27
C LYS A 63 16.42 -14.36 1.37
N VAL A 64 16.43 -13.57 2.44
CA VAL A 64 15.46 -13.65 3.54
C VAL A 64 14.04 -13.46 3.00
N CYS A 65 13.81 -12.42 2.20
CA CYS A 65 12.49 -12.17 1.61
C CYS A 65 12.02 -13.31 0.67
N LYS A 66 12.92 -13.88 -0.14
CA LYS A 66 12.58 -15.00 -1.05
C LYS A 66 12.32 -16.32 -0.32
N SER A 67 12.82 -16.48 0.90
CA SER A 67 12.63 -17.69 1.71
C SER A 67 11.43 -17.63 2.66
N ALA A 68 10.82 -16.46 2.80
CA ALA A 68 9.66 -16.23 3.65
C ALA A 68 8.34 -16.54 2.93
N ASP A 69 7.27 -16.72 3.70
CA ASP A 69 5.90 -16.84 3.19
C ASP A 69 5.28 -15.47 2.89
N ALA A 70 5.75 -14.43 3.57
CA ALA A 70 5.35 -13.03 3.37
C ALA A 70 6.46 -12.06 3.80
N VAL A 71 6.38 -10.82 3.34
CA VAL A 71 7.27 -9.73 3.76
C VAL A 71 6.45 -8.64 4.43
N LEU A 72 6.89 -8.19 5.61
CA LEU A 72 6.38 -7.00 6.29
C LEU A 72 7.43 -5.90 6.17
N LEU A 73 7.07 -4.80 5.50
CA LEU A 73 7.91 -3.63 5.30
C LEU A 73 7.37 -2.46 6.14
N GLY A 74 8.26 -1.73 6.79
CA GLY A 74 7.90 -0.49 7.50
C GLY A 74 7.85 0.71 6.58
N ALA A 75 8.94 1.45 6.46
CA ALA A 75 9.00 2.63 5.60
C ALA A 75 10.40 2.82 4.99
N VAL A 76 10.49 3.57 3.90
CA VAL A 76 11.73 3.72 3.14
C VAL A 76 11.96 5.18 2.77
N GLY A 77 13.24 5.60 2.76
CA GLY A 77 13.65 6.90 2.26
C GLY A 77 13.94 7.93 3.33
N GLY A 78 14.39 9.09 2.88
CA GLY A 78 14.66 10.25 3.72
C GLY A 78 15.68 11.19 3.09
N PRO A 79 15.70 12.47 3.51
CA PRO A 79 16.51 13.52 2.89
C PRO A 79 18.02 13.28 2.96
N LYS A 80 18.46 12.42 3.87
CA LYS A 80 19.88 12.03 4.01
C LYS A 80 20.45 11.44 2.71
N TRP A 81 19.64 10.73 1.93
CA TRP A 81 20.07 9.99 0.74
C TRP A 81 19.66 10.64 -0.58
N ASP A 82 19.01 11.82 -0.58
CA ASP A 82 18.52 12.50 -1.79
C ASP A 82 19.63 12.85 -2.79
N ASN A 83 20.82 13.16 -2.28
CA ASN A 83 21.98 13.52 -3.09
C ASN A 83 22.83 12.32 -3.55
N ASN A 84 22.44 11.11 -3.20
CA ASN A 84 23.14 9.91 -3.65
C ASN A 84 22.93 9.68 -5.15
N SER A 85 23.83 8.89 -5.77
CA SER A 85 23.58 8.37 -7.12
C SER A 85 22.27 7.57 -7.15
N LYS A 86 21.68 7.45 -8.33
CA LYS A 86 20.40 6.74 -8.49
C LYS A 86 20.40 5.34 -7.88
N GLU A 87 21.52 4.62 -8.04
CA GLU A 87 21.68 3.24 -7.56
C GLU A 87 21.70 3.14 -6.03
N LEU A 88 22.09 4.24 -5.37
CA LEU A 88 22.20 4.34 -3.90
C LEU A 88 21.07 5.19 -3.30
N ARG A 89 19.91 5.21 -3.92
CA ARG A 89 18.69 5.78 -3.33
C ARG A 89 17.81 4.69 -2.73
N PRO A 90 17.22 4.92 -1.56
CA PRO A 90 16.33 3.94 -0.92
C PRO A 90 15.17 3.48 -1.84
N GLU A 91 14.60 4.39 -2.64
CA GLU A 91 13.51 4.13 -3.60
C GLU A 91 13.94 3.14 -4.69
N THR A 92 15.22 3.15 -5.08
CA THR A 92 15.76 2.15 -6.03
C THR A 92 15.73 0.75 -5.43
N GLY A 93 15.97 0.63 -4.11
CA GLY A 93 15.78 -0.64 -3.38
C GLY A 93 14.33 -1.11 -3.42
N LEU A 94 13.38 -0.19 -3.21
CA LEU A 94 11.94 -0.50 -3.22
C LEU A 94 11.45 -0.99 -4.59
N LEU A 95 11.86 -0.32 -5.67
CA LEU A 95 11.57 -0.78 -7.03
C LEU A 95 12.25 -2.12 -7.32
N GLY A 96 13.49 -2.29 -6.83
CA GLY A 96 14.26 -3.51 -6.97
C GLY A 96 13.59 -4.72 -6.31
N ILE A 97 13.19 -4.62 -5.05
CA ILE A 97 12.57 -5.73 -4.32
C ILE A 97 11.22 -6.13 -4.94
N ARG A 98 10.40 -5.17 -5.36
CA ARG A 98 9.13 -5.44 -6.04
C ARG A 98 9.33 -6.24 -7.33
N LYS A 99 10.34 -5.87 -8.11
CA LYS A 99 10.73 -6.57 -9.35
C LYS A 99 11.28 -7.97 -9.06
N GLU A 100 12.20 -8.10 -8.11
CA GLU A 100 12.86 -9.36 -7.76
C GLU A 100 11.91 -10.40 -7.14
N LEU A 101 10.84 -9.94 -6.48
CA LEU A 101 9.79 -10.77 -5.90
C LEU A 101 8.58 -10.94 -6.86
N GLY A 102 8.62 -10.33 -8.05
CA GLY A 102 7.54 -10.45 -9.05
C GLY A 102 6.21 -9.83 -8.63
N LEU A 103 6.25 -8.80 -7.79
CA LEU A 103 5.06 -8.14 -7.22
C LEU A 103 4.50 -7.12 -8.20
N PHE A 104 3.48 -7.48 -8.97
CA PHE A 104 2.93 -6.63 -10.02
C PHE A 104 1.65 -5.88 -9.65
N SER A 105 0.97 -6.31 -8.59
CA SER A 105 -0.30 -5.73 -8.16
C SER A 105 -0.19 -5.13 -6.78
N ASN A 106 -0.48 -3.85 -6.66
CA ASN A 106 -0.56 -3.18 -5.36
C ASN A 106 -2.01 -2.86 -5.03
N LEU A 107 -2.48 -3.42 -3.93
CA LEU A 107 -3.83 -3.25 -3.40
C LEU A 107 -3.81 -2.22 -2.27
N ARG A 108 -4.59 -1.16 -2.41
CA ARG A 108 -4.73 -0.08 -1.42
C ARG A 108 -6.20 0.14 -1.09
N PRO A 109 -6.73 -0.50 -0.03
CA PRO A 109 -8.09 -0.26 0.43
C PRO A 109 -8.21 1.13 1.08
N ALA A 110 -9.23 1.90 0.74
CA ALA A 110 -9.58 3.14 1.41
C ALA A 110 -10.99 2.99 2.00
N VAL A 111 -11.02 2.68 3.29
CA VAL A 111 -12.25 2.52 4.09
C VAL A 111 -12.32 3.64 5.11
N ILE A 112 -13.45 4.30 5.20
CA ILE A 112 -13.66 5.40 6.14
C ILE A 112 -14.33 4.87 7.40
N PHE A 113 -13.69 5.10 8.54
CA PHE A 113 -14.29 4.87 9.84
C PHE A 113 -15.24 6.03 10.16
N ASP A 114 -16.49 5.72 10.49
CA ASP A 114 -17.51 6.75 10.77
C ASP A 114 -17.07 7.75 11.85
N CYS A 115 -16.36 7.28 12.87
CA CYS A 115 -15.81 8.09 13.94
C CYS A 115 -14.62 9.00 13.55
N LEU A 116 -14.11 8.86 12.30
CA LEU A 116 -13.01 9.68 11.76
C LEU A 116 -13.46 10.66 10.68
N LYS A 117 -14.74 10.73 10.34
CA LYS A 117 -15.22 11.65 9.30
C LYS A 117 -14.82 13.11 9.55
N ASP A 118 -14.77 13.52 10.82
CA ASP A 118 -14.34 14.86 11.21
C ASP A 118 -12.81 15.09 11.09
N ALA A 119 -12.01 14.03 10.95
CA ALA A 119 -10.58 14.15 10.69
C ALA A 119 -10.27 14.44 9.22
N SER A 120 -11.20 14.17 8.30
CA SER A 120 -11.06 14.49 6.89
C SER A 120 -11.28 15.99 6.64
N THR A 121 -10.63 16.49 5.58
CA THR A 121 -10.86 17.87 5.10
C THR A 121 -12.14 18.00 4.26
N LEU A 122 -12.78 16.89 3.91
CA LEU A 122 -14.04 16.86 3.16
C LEU A 122 -15.23 16.91 4.14
N LYS A 123 -16.36 17.35 3.61
CA LYS A 123 -17.61 17.34 4.40
C LYS A 123 -18.05 15.89 4.69
N PRO A 124 -18.55 15.58 5.90
CA PRO A 124 -18.93 14.23 6.29
C PRO A 124 -19.90 13.54 5.32
N GLU A 125 -20.88 14.29 4.76
CA GLU A 125 -21.85 13.76 3.82
C GLU A 125 -21.23 13.28 2.48
N VAL A 126 -20.04 13.75 2.12
CA VAL A 126 -19.29 13.30 0.93
C VAL A 126 -18.67 11.94 1.18
N LEU A 127 -18.30 11.68 2.42
CA LEU A 127 -17.56 10.49 2.85
C LEU A 127 -18.47 9.29 3.12
N ASP A 128 -19.77 9.51 3.28
CA ASP A 128 -20.73 8.47 3.64
C ASP A 128 -20.70 7.28 2.66
N GLY A 129 -20.52 6.08 3.23
CA GLY A 129 -20.50 4.83 2.48
C GLY A 129 -19.27 4.62 1.59
N THR A 130 -18.21 5.39 1.81
CA THR A 130 -16.95 5.21 1.06
C THR A 130 -16.23 3.97 1.56
N ASP A 131 -16.09 3.01 0.66
CA ASP A 131 -15.30 1.78 0.77
C ASP A 131 -14.82 1.42 -0.62
N LEU A 132 -13.60 1.79 -0.96
CA LEU A 132 -13.03 1.55 -2.28
C LEU A 132 -11.68 0.84 -2.21
N MET A 133 -11.34 0.14 -3.29
CA MET A 133 -10.06 -0.54 -3.46
C MET A 133 -9.36 0.01 -4.71
N VAL A 134 -8.16 0.55 -4.53
CA VAL A 134 -7.30 0.87 -5.67
C VAL A 134 -6.41 -0.34 -5.97
N VAL A 135 -6.47 -0.81 -7.20
CA VAL A 135 -5.63 -1.88 -7.77
C VAL A 135 -4.66 -1.22 -8.75
N ARG A 136 -3.44 -0.99 -8.27
CA ARG A 136 -2.37 -0.31 -9.01
C ARG A 136 -1.46 -1.34 -9.65
N GLU A 137 -1.23 -1.26 -10.98
CA GLU A 137 -0.12 -1.97 -11.61
C GLU A 137 1.21 -1.43 -11.05
N LEU A 138 2.15 -2.31 -10.69
CA LEU A 138 3.26 -1.92 -9.83
C LEU A 138 4.65 -2.03 -10.51
N THR A 139 4.78 -2.73 -11.63
CA THR A 139 6.08 -3.10 -12.22
C THR A 139 6.27 -2.63 -13.66
N GLY A 140 5.34 -1.88 -14.21
CA GLY A 140 5.41 -1.28 -15.54
C GLY A 140 5.40 0.25 -15.54
N GLY A 141 5.19 0.81 -16.72
CA GLY A 141 4.97 2.22 -16.92
C GLY A 141 6.23 3.10 -16.80
N ILE A 142 6.02 4.35 -16.47
CA ILE A 142 7.07 5.38 -16.46
C ILE A 142 8.12 5.16 -15.36
N TYR A 143 7.76 4.46 -14.28
CA TYR A 143 8.70 4.18 -13.18
C TYR A 143 9.77 3.15 -13.57
N PHE A 144 9.45 2.25 -14.48
CA PHE A 144 10.35 1.19 -14.95
C PHE A 144 10.87 1.37 -16.37
N GLY A 145 10.34 2.34 -17.12
CA GLY A 145 10.79 2.66 -18.45
C GLY A 145 12.21 3.22 -18.51
N GLU A 146 12.74 3.31 -19.71
CA GLU A 146 14.06 3.87 -19.95
C GLU A 146 14.11 5.34 -19.55
N LYS A 147 15.19 5.74 -18.88
CA LYS A 147 15.41 7.11 -18.39
C LYS A 147 16.81 7.56 -18.76
N PHE A 148 16.91 8.71 -19.42
CA PHE A 148 18.20 9.28 -19.81
C PHE A 148 18.15 10.79 -19.96
N ARG A 149 19.33 11.41 -20.02
CA ARG A 149 19.50 12.80 -20.40
C ARG A 149 20.33 12.86 -21.71
N ARG A 150 20.08 13.86 -22.52
CA ARG A 150 20.81 14.11 -23.76
C ARG A 150 20.91 15.60 -24.04
N GLU A 151 21.89 15.99 -24.85
CA GLU A 151 21.94 17.33 -25.42
C GLU A 151 20.91 17.47 -26.54
N GLY A 152 20.02 18.46 -26.41
CA GLY A 152 19.02 18.80 -27.39
C GLY A 152 19.32 20.16 -28.07
N ALA A 153 18.49 20.54 -29.03
CA ALA A 153 18.66 21.79 -29.78
C ALA A 153 18.48 23.05 -28.90
N GLN A 154 17.81 22.91 -27.76
CA GLN A 154 17.53 24.05 -26.83
C GLN A 154 18.18 23.86 -25.45
N GLY A 155 19.16 22.97 -25.33
CA GLY A 155 19.87 22.65 -24.10
C GLY A 155 19.64 21.19 -23.67
N GLU A 156 20.04 20.85 -22.45
CA GLU A 156 19.89 19.48 -21.92
C GLU A 156 18.41 19.06 -21.83
N GLU A 157 18.10 17.88 -22.34
CA GLU A 157 16.78 17.24 -22.29
C GLU A 157 16.83 16.05 -21.34
N ALA A 158 15.79 15.90 -20.50
CA ALA A 158 15.54 14.69 -19.70
C ALA A 158 14.37 13.90 -20.30
N VAL A 159 14.52 12.58 -20.39
CA VAL A 159 13.52 11.68 -20.97
C VAL A 159 13.20 10.56 -20.00
N ASP A 160 11.91 10.37 -19.73
CA ASP A 160 11.34 9.22 -19.07
C ASP A 160 10.31 8.55 -20.00
N THR A 161 10.47 7.26 -20.29
CA THR A 161 9.58 6.53 -21.19
C THR A 161 8.51 5.77 -20.41
N CYS A 162 7.26 5.84 -20.87
CA CYS A 162 6.17 5.01 -20.35
C CYS A 162 5.94 3.83 -21.30
N VAL A 163 6.11 2.60 -20.80
CA VAL A 163 5.95 1.39 -21.59
C VAL A 163 5.04 0.42 -20.85
N TYR A 164 4.04 -0.11 -21.56
CA TYR A 164 3.20 -1.22 -21.14
C TYR A 164 3.05 -2.23 -22.25
N ASN A 165 3.02 -3.51 -21.90
CA ASN A 165 2.69 -4.59 -22.80
C ASN A 165 1.36 -5.24 -22.43
N VAL A 166 0.82 -6.02 -23.36
CA VAL A 166 -0.48 -6.69 -23.20
C VAL A 166 -0.53 -7.57 -21.94
N THR A 167 0.54 -8.32 -21.66
CA THR A 167 0.58 -9.26 -20.52
C THR A 167 0.54 -8.52 -19.17
N GLU A 168 1.27 -7.41 -19.05
CA GLU A 168 1.27 -6.58 -17.84
C GLU A 168 -0.13 -6.03 -17.55
N VAL A 169 -0.82 -5.51 -18.58
CA VAL A 169 -2.17 -4.99 -18.43
C VAL A 169 -3.17 -6.11 -18.15
N GLU A 170 -3.10 -7.22 -18.87
CA GLU A 170 -4.05 -8.32 -18.73
C GLU A 170 -4.04 -8.93 -17.32
N ARG A 171 -2.84 -9.20 -16.76
CA ARG A 171 -2.72 -9.83 -15.42
C ARG A 171 -3.34 -8.96 -14.32
N ILE A 172 -3.10 -7.64 -14.34
CA ILE A 172 -3.64 -6.73 -13.31
C ILE A 172 -5.15 -6.52 -13.49
N VAL A 173 -5.63 -6.45 -14.73
CA VAL A 173 -7.04 -6.29 -15.06
C VAL A 173 -7.85 -7.52 -14.62
N ARG A 174 -7.35 -8.74 -14.87
CA ARG A 174 -7.98 -9.98 -14.38
C ARG A 174 -8.12 -9.98 -12.87
N GLN A 175 -7.06 -9.65 -12.16
CA GLN A 175 -7.07 -9.57 -10.69
C GLN A 175 -8.08 -8.53 -10.20
N ALA A 176 -8.17 -7.36 -10.85
CA ALA A 176 -9.12 -6.33 -10.48
C ALA A 176 -10.58 -6.77 -10.69
N PHE A 177 -10.89 -7.49 -11.77
CA PHE A 177 -12.21 -8.10 -11.98
C PHE A 177 -12.53 -9.14 -10.90
N GLU A 178 -11.59 -10.02 -10.54
CA GLU A 178 -11.78 -11.02 -9.48
C GLU A 178 -12.02 -10.38 -8.11
N ILE A 179 -11.33 -9.28 -7.82
CA ILE A 179 -11.57 -8.48 -6.62
C ILE A 179 -12.98 -7.85 -6.67
N ALA A 180 -13.35 -7.26 -7.79
CA ALA A 180 -14.67 -6.65 -7.95
C ALA A 180 -15.81 -7.67 -7.79
N GLN A 181 -15.66 -8.91 -8.30
CA GLN A 181 -16.65 -9.99 -8.11
C GLN A 181 -16.91 -10.31 -6.64
N LYS A 182 -15.90 -10.18 -5.78
CA LYS A 182 -15.99 -10.43 -4.33
C LYS A 182 -16.49 -9.22 -3.55
N ARG A 183 -16.64 -8.08 -4.21
CA ARG A 183 -17.10 -6.80 -3.64
C ARG A 183 -18.46 -6.41 -4.23
N ARG A 184 -18.67 -5.13 -4.54
CA ARG A 184 -19.94 -4.60 -5.05
C ARG A 184 -20.13 -4.75 -6.56
N LYS A 185 -19.22 -5.49 -7.22
CA LYS A 185 -19.26 -5.82 -8.65
C LYS A 185 -19.19 -4.60 -9.58
N LYS A 186 -18.43 -3.59 -9.19
CA LYS A 186 -18.15 -2.41 -10.00
C LYS A 186 -16.66 -2.23 -10.19
N LEU A 187 -16.22 -2.04 -11.42
CA LEU A 187 -14.84 -1.82 -11.80
C LEU A 187 -14.71 -0.53 -12.62
N ALA A 188 -13.99 0.45 -12.07
CA ALA A 188 -13.58 1.64 -12.80
C ALA A 188 -12.16 1.42 -13.36
N SER A 189 -12.03 1.30 -14.68
CA SER A 189 -10.74 1.27 -15.35
C SER A 189 -10.32 2.71 -15.65
N VAL A 190 -9.24 3.15 -14.98
CA VAL A 190 -8.77 4.53 -15.04
C VAL A 190 -7.55 4.66 -15.94
N ASP A 191 -7.63 5.55 -16.92
CA ASP A 191 -6.62 5.74 -17.96
C ASP A 191 -6.57 7.20 -18.49
N LYS A 192 -5.70 7.46 -19.47
CA LYS A 192 -5.65 8.73 -20.22
C LYS A 192 -5.71 8.47 -21.73
N ALA A 193 -6.63 7.60 -22.19
CA ALA A 193 -6.69 7.11 -23.56
C ALA A 193 -7.00 8.21 -24.60
N ASN A 194 -7.54 9.36 -24.18
CA ASN A 194 -7.71 10.51 -25.06
C ASN A 194 -6.37 11.15 -25.49
N VAL A 195 -5.26 10.84 -24.82
CA VAL A 195 -3.92 11.42 -25.09
C VAL A 195 -2.86 10.35 -25.29
N LEU A 196 -2.77 9.34 -24.39
CA LEU A 196 -1.63 8.42 -24.31
C LEU A 196 -1.90 7.12 -25.08
N GLU A 197 -0.88 6.68 -25.84
CA GLU A 197 -0.95 5.41 -26.59
C GLU A 197 -0.94 4.20 -25.65
N THR A 198 -0.16 4.25 -24.56
CA THR A 198 -0.15 3.22 -23.52
C THR A 198 -1.55 3.05 -22.87
N SER A 199 -2.28 4.14 -22.67
CA SER A 199 -3.65 4.10 -22.15
C SER A 199 -4.67 3.58 -23.18
N ARG A 200 -4.43 3.76 -24.50
CA ARG A 200 -5.26 3.13 -25.54
C ARG A 200 -5.08 1.62 -25.53
N LEU A 201 -3.83 1.13 -25.49
CA LEU A 201 -3.54 -0.29 -25.30
C LEU A 201 -4.18 -0.84 -24.01
N TRP A 202 -4.09 -0.11 -22.92
CA TRP A 202 -4.73 -0.46 -21.64
C TRP A 202 -6.22 -0.70 -21.83
N ARG A 203 -6.92 0.25 -22.41
CA ARG A 203 -8.37 0.18 -22.65
C ARG A 203 -8.77 -0.95 -23.59
N GLU A 204 -7.99 -1.21 -24.64
CA GLU A 204 -8.19 -2.33 -25.56
C GLU A 204 -8.10 -3.67 -24.83
N VAL A 205 -7.10 -3.84 -23.95
CA VAL A 205 -6.94 -5.07 -23.16
C VAL A 205 -8.09 -5.23 -22.16
N VAL A 206 -8.46 -4.17 -21.46
CA VAL A 206 -9.61 -4.19 -20.52
C VAL A 206 -10.89 -4.62 -21.25
N ASN A 207 -11.17 -4.05 -22.41
CA ASN A 207 -12.35 -4.40 -23.22
C ASN A 207 -12.33 -5.85 -23.71
N ARG A 208 -11.14 -6.41 -23.96
CA ARG A 208 -10.97 -7.82 -24.36
C ARG A 208 -11.22 -8.78 -23.20
N VAL A 209 -10.84 -8.42 -21.98
CA VAL A 209 -10.99 -9.25 -20.77
C VAL A 209 -12.40 -9.16 -20.19
N ALA A 210 -13.04 -7.99 -20.24
CA ALA A 210 -14.33 -7.73 -19.61
C ALA A 210 -15.45 -8.75 -19.91
N PRO A 211 -15.61 -9.29 -21.16
CA PRO A 211 -16.64 -10.30 -21.45
C PRO A 211 -16.50 -11.60 -20.64
N GLU A 212 -15.35 -11.88 -20.05
CA GLU A 212 -15.14 -13.05 -19.18
C GLU A 212 -15.73 -12.85 -17.76
N TYR A 213 -16.11 -11.60 -17.42
CA TYR A 213 -16.65 -11.21 -16.12
C TYR A 213 -18.02 -10.49 -16.28
N PRO A 214 -19.04 -11.16 -16.83
CA PRO A 214 -20.30 -10.52 -17.23
C PRO A 214 -21.14 -10.01 -16.06
N ASP A 215 -20.80 -10.39 -14.84
CA ASP A 215 -21.46 -9.95 -13.61
C ASP A 215 -20.82 -8.71 -12.97
N VAL A 216 -19.75 -8.16 -13.58
CA VAL A 216 -19.06 -6.94 -13.11
C VAL A 216 -19.39 -5.78 -14.05
N GLU A 217 -19.93 -4.69 -13.49
CA GLU A 217 -20.16 -3.43 -14.21
C GLU A 217 -18.81 -2.72 -14.44
N LEU A 218 -18.41 -2.57 -15.70
CA LEU A 218 -17.19 -1.86 -16.10
C LEU A 218 -17.49 -0.44 -16.52
N GLU A 219 -16.75 0.53 -15.96
CA GLU A 219 -16.73 1.92 -16.42
C GLU A 219 -15.29 2.33 -16.79
N HIS A 220 -15.11 3.00 -17.95
CA HIS A 220 -13.85 3.65 -18.29
C HIS A 220 -13.87 5.10 -17.83
N VAL A 221 -12.92 5.49 -16.99
CA VAL A 221 -12.83 6.84 -16.42
C VAL A 221 -11.48 7.46 -16.78
N LEU A 222 -11.48 8.69 -17.30
CA LEU A 222 -10.23 9.42 -17.49
C LEU A 222 -9.65 9.81 -16.13
N VAL A 223 -8.32 9.73 -15.96
CA VAL A 223 -7.65 9.92 -14.68
C VAL A 223 -7.94 11.27 -14.02
N ASP A 224 -7.99 12.34 -14.80
CA ASP A 224 -8.36 13.68 -14.32
C ASP A 224 -9.81 13.76 -13.82
N ASN A 225 -10.74 13.04 -14.48
CA ASN A 225 -12.10 12.91 -13.99
C ASN A 225 -12.16 12.04 -12.73
N CYS A 226 -11.39 10.95 -12.65
CA CYS A 226 -11.31 10.10 -11.47
C CYS A 226 -10.88 10.90 -10.23
N ALA A 227 -9.80 11.71 -10.35
CA ALA A 227 -9.35 12.59 -9.29
C ALA A 227 -10.46 13.53 -8.79
N MET A 228 -11.18 14.19 -9.72
CA MET A 228 -12.32 15.04 -9.33
C MET A 228 -13.44 14.26 -8.63
N GLN A 229 -13.75 13.02 -9.08
CA GLN A 229 -14.84 12.23 -8.52
C GLN A 229 -14.48 11.63 -7.16
N LEU A 230 -13.22 11.31 -6.89
CA LEU A 230 -12.75 10.89 -5.57
C LEU A 230 -13.06 11.94 -4.49
N LEU A 231 -12.92 13.24 -4.82
CA LEU A 231 -13.25 14.33 -3.89
C LEU A 231 -14.74 14.67 -3.85
N ARG A 232 -15.53 14.30 -4.85
CA ARG A 232 -16.93 14.69 -4.98
C ARG A 232 -17.93 13.61 -4.58
N ARG A 233 -17.65 12.37 -4.92
CA ARG A 233 -18.50 11.20 -4.68
C ARG A 233 -17.69 9.91 -4.58
N PRO A 234 -16.77 9.79 -3.62
CA PRO A 234 -15.87 8.63 -3.49
C PRO A 234 -16.65 7.31 -3.36
N SER A 235 -17.81 7.33 -2.71
CA SER A 235 -18.68 6.14 -2.53
C SER A 235 -19.22 5.55 -3.83
N SER A 236 -19.13 6.27 -4.97
CA SER A 236 -19.51 5.72 -6.28
C SER A 236 -18.51 4.68 -6.81
N PHE A 237 -17.27 4.70 -6.34
CA PHE A 237 -16.24 3.72 -6.69
C PHE A 237 -16.28 2.50 -5.77
N ASP A 238 -16.09 1.31 -6.35
CA ASP A 238 -15.89 0.06 -5.63
C ASP A 238 -14.45 -0.41 -5.82
N VAL A 239 -14.07 -0.79 -7.05
CA VAL A 239 -12.70 -1.11 -7.42
C VAL A 239 -12.23 -0.17 -8.52
N ILE A 240 -11.05 0.39 -8.34
CA ILE A 240 -10.36 1.20 -9.35
C ILE A 240 -9.14 0.40 -9.81
N VAL A 241 -9.01 0.14 -11.12
CA VAL A 241 -7.79 -0.42 -11.70
C VAL A 241 -7.11 0.61 -12.58
N THR A 242 -5.79 0.76 -12.41
CA THR A 242 -5.02 1.77 -13.16
C THR A 242 -3.54 1.44 -13.24
N GLU A 243 -2.84 2.13 -14.12
CA GLU A 243 -1.41 2.05 -14.30
C GLU A 243 -0.63 2.59 -13.09
N ASN A 244 0.68 2.40 -13.09
CA ASN A 244 1.56 2.61 -11.95
C ASN A 244 1.52 4.04 -11.40
N MET A 245 1.82 5.06 -12.21
CA MET A 245 1.89 6.45 -11.76
C MET A 245 0.52 7.01 -11.38
N PHE A 246 -0.53 6.73 -12.18
CA PHE A 246 -1.88 7.17 -11.84
C PHE A 246 -2.39 6.50 -10.57
N GLY A 247 -2.07 5.21 -10.39
CA GLY A 247 -2.42 4.46 -9.18
C GLY A 247 -1.74 5.00 -7.93
N ASP A 248 -0.49 5.45 -8.05
CA ASP A 248 0.24 6.10 -6.96
C ASP A 248 -0.48 7.38 -6.52
N ILE A 249 -0.72 8.28 -7.46
CA ILE A 249 -1.33 9.59 -7.19
C ILE A 249 -2.77 9.44 -6.65
N LEU A 250 -3.60 8.64 -7.33
CA LEU A 250 -5.01 8.49 -6.95
C LEU A 250 -5.19 7.77 -5.61
N SER A 251 -4.30 6.84 -5.25
CA SER A 251 -4.39 6.17 -3.96
C SER A 251 -3.96 7.06 -2.81
N ASP A 252 -2.99 7.96 -3.01
CA ASP A 252 -2.60 8.96 -2.02
C ASP A 252 -3.71 10.02 -1.84
N GLU A 253 -4.39 10.39 -2.92
CA GLU A 253 -5.60 11.22 -2.85
C GLU A 253 -6.73 10.50 -2.08
N ALA A 254 -6.95 9.20 -2.36
CA ALA A 254 -7.92 8.40 -1.64
C ALA A 254 -7.56 8.22 -0.15
N ALA A 255 -6.26 8.22 0.19
CA ALA A 255 -5.80 8.19 1.57
C ALA A 255 -6.32 9.40 2.36
N MET A 256 -6.34 10.57 1.75
CA MET A 256 -6.79 11.80 2.42
C MET A 256 -8.30 11.80 2.72
N LEU A 257 -9.08 10.91 2.09
CA LEU A 257 -10.49 10.72 2.46
C LEU A 257 -10.63 10.17 3.88
N THR A 258 -9.68 9.36 4.34
CA THR A 258 -9.67 8.76 5.69
C THR A 258 -9.16 9.70 6.78
N GLY A 259 -8.71 10.90 6.42
CA GLY A 259 -8.17 11.92 7.31
C GLY A 259 -6.66 11.84 7.54
N SER A 260 -6.01 10.71 7.27
CA SER A 260 -4.55 10.55 7.37
C SER A 260 -4.04 9.40 6.53
N ILE A 261 -2.87 9.58 5.91
CA ILE A 261 -2.14 8.50 5.24
C ILE A 261 -1.70 7.39 6.21
N GLY A 262 -1.62 7.69 7.50
CA GLY A 262 -1.36 6.73 8.60
C GLY A 262 -2.47 5.70 8.83
N MET A 263 -3.58 5.82 8.09
CA MET A 263 -4.71 4.88 8.16
C MET A 263 -4.70 3.85 7.01
N LEU A 264 -3.86 4.01 5.99
CA LEU A 264 -3.90 3.18 4.79
C LEU A 264 -2.84 2.10 4.79
N ALA A 265 -3.34 0.85 4.80
CA ALA A 265 -2.56 -0.34 4.52
C ALA A 265 -2.37 -0.55 3.01
N SER A 266 -1.36 -1.30 2.64
CA SER A 266 -1.20 -1.81 1.28
C SER A 266 -0.65 -3.23 1.22
N ALA A 267 -0.98 -3.93 0.14
CA ALA A 267 -0.45 -5.24 -0.19
C ALA A 267 0.10 -5.23 -1.61
N SER A 268 1.35 -5.61 -1.78
CA SER A 268 1.96 -5.82 -3.09
C SER A 268 2.01 -7.32 -3.36
N LEU A 269 1.29 -7.78 -4.39
CA LEU A 269 1.08 -9.19 -4.70
C LEU A 269 1.72 -9.57 -6.05
N GLY A 270 2.20 -10.80 -6.12
CA GLY A 270 2.64 -11.45 -7.35
C GLY A 270 1.68 -12.54 -7.82
N GLU A 271 2.22 -13.54 -8.50
CA GLU A 271 1.49 -14.77 -8.78
C GLU A 271 1.40 -15.63 -7.50
N GLY A 272 0.24 -16.22 -7.24
CA GLY A 272 -0.01 -17.03 -6.04
C GLY A 272 -0.37 -16.21 -4.80
N SER A 273 0.00 -16.70 -3.62
CA SER A 273 -0.38 -16.10 -2.32
C SER A 273 0.72 -15.28 -1.66
N PHE A 274 1.95 -15.29 -2.21
CA PHE A 274 3.05 -14.50 -1.66
C PHE A 274 2.81 -13.00 -1.83
N GLY A 275 3.11 -12.21 -0.78
CA GLY A 275 2.95 -10.76 -0.82
C GLY A 275 3.93 -10.00 0.08
N LEU A 276 4.10 -8.72 -0.24
CA LEU A 276 4.76 -7.72 0.59
C LEU A 276 3.70 -6.75 1.11
N TYR A 277 3.71 -6.51 2.40
CA TYR A 277 2.71 -5.74 3.15
C TYR A 277 3.37 -4.56 3.81
N GLU A 278 2.87 -3.37 3.51
CA GLU A 278 3.47 -2.11 3.94
C GLU A 278 2.39 -1.03 4.16
N PRO A 279 2.58 -0.06 5.05
CA PRO A 279 1.73 1.13 5.08
C PRO A 279 1.95 1.96 3.80
N VAL A 280 0.95 2.76 3.41
CA VAL A 280 1.07 3.66 2.25
C VAL A 280 1.98 4.86 2.55
N HIS A 281 2.05 5.29 3.82
CA HIS A 281 2.88 6.42 4.25
C HIS A 281 4.39 6.16 4.07
N GLY A 282 5.16 7.25 3.94
CA GLY A 282 6.62 7.22 3.91
C GLY A 282 7.27 7.14 5.30
N SER A 283 8.56 7.44 5.33
CA SER A 283 9.42 7.31 6.52
C SER A 283 9.28 8.44 7.55
N ALA A 284 8.62 9.55 7.23
CA ALA A 284 8.38 10.71 8.09
C ALA A 284 9.59 11.05 9.02
N PRO A 285 10.75 11.41 8.45
CA PRO A 285 12.00 11.55 9.19
C PRO A 285 11.96 12.65 10.24
N ASP A 286 11.04 13.60 10.10
CA ASP A 286 10.81 14.72 11.03
C ASP A 286 10.24 14.29 12.38
N ILE A 287 9.52 13.18 12.44
CA ILE A 287 8.93 12.63 13.67
C ILE A 287 9.55 11.29 14.10
N ALA A 288 10.54 10.79 13.37
CA ALA A 288 11.21 9.53 13.69
C ALA A 288 11.85 9.55 15.08
N GLY A 289 11.68 8.47 15.84
CA GLY A 289 12.19 8.32 17.21
C GLY A 289 11.41 9.09 18.28
N GLN A 290 10.30 9.74 17.92
CA GLN A 290 9.50 10.55 18.85
C GLN A 290 8.25 9.81 19.38
N GLY A 291 7.96 8.61 18.88
CA GLY A 291 6.77 7.84 19.26
C GLY A 291 5.45 8.51 18.90
N LEU A 292 5.42 9.32 17.82
CA LEU A 292 4.25 10.08 17.38
C LEU A 292 3.56 9.45 16.16
N ALA A 293 4.21 8.51 15.47
CA ALA A 293 3.69 7.89 14.27
C ALA A 293 2.41 7.09 14.56
N ASN A 294 1.46 7.16 13.63
CA ASN A 294 0.26 6.33 13.67
C ASN A 294 0.59 4.91 13.18
N PRO A 295 0.45 3.85 14.01
CA PRO A 295 0.80 2.49 13.62
C PRO A 295 -0.33 1.76 12.90
N ILE A 296 -1.52 2.36 12.77
CA ILE A 296 -2.73 1.68 12.29
C ILE A 296 -2.56 1.14 10.86
N ALA A 297 -1.94 1.90 9.96
CA ALA A 297 -1.69 1.45 8.60
C ALA A 297 -0.84 0.16 8.55
N THR A 298 0.21 0.07 9.36
CA THR A 298 1.07 -1.11 9.43
C THR A 298 0.34 -2.28 10.08
N ILE A 299 -0.45 -2.03 11.12
CA ILE A 299 -1.32 -3.04 11.77
C ILE A 299 -2.35 -3.59 10.78
N LEU A 300 -3.03 -2.72 10.01
CA LEU A 300 -3.96 -3.14 8.97
C LEU A 300 -3.26 -3.86 7.80
N SER A 301 -1.97 -3.57 7.55
CA SER A 301 -1.16 -4.33 6.58
C SER A 301 -0.96 -5.78 7.06
N VAL A 302 -0.86 -6.03 8.38
CA VAL A 302 -0.88 -7.40 8.93
C VAL A 302 -2.24 -8.07 8.70
N ALA A 303 -3.35 -7.34 8.84
CA ALA A 303 -4.67 -7.90 8.52
C ALA A 303 -4.77 -8.32 7.04
N LEU A 304 -4.25 -7.49 6.11
CA LEU A 304 -4.16 -7.86 4.70
C LEU A 304 -3.28 -9.10 4.48
N MET A 305 -2.13 -9.19 5.14
CA MET A 305 -1.25 -10.36 5.07
C MET A 305 -1.96 -11.63 5.54
N PHE A 306 -2.68 -11.56 6.64
CA PHE A 306 -3.46 -12.68 7.15
C PHE A 306 -4.53 -13.12 6.17
N ARG A 307 -5.27 -12.20 5.57
CA ARG A 307 -6.34 -12.49 4.63
C ARG A 307 -5.80 -13.01 3.30
N LEU A 308 -4.82 -12.33 2.71
CA LEU A 308 -4.41 -12.56 1.33
C LEU A 308 -3.34 -13.65 1.17
N THR A 309 -2.38 -13.76 2.12
CA THR A 309 -1.32 -14.77 2.07
C THR A 309 -1.69 -16.04 2.85
N PHE A 310 -2.16 -15.88 4.09
CA PHE A 310 -2.30 -17.02 4.99
C PHE A 310 -3.72 -17.61 5.03
N GLY A 311 -4.73 -16.91 4.51
CA GLY A 311 -6.13 -17.35 4.60
C GLY A 311 -6.69 -17.34 6.02
N TYR A 312 -6.15 -16.46 6.89
CA TYR A 312 -6.54 -16.33 8.30
C TYR A 312 -7.63 -15.25 8.48
N ASP A 313 -8.75 -15.39 7.76
CA ASP A 313 -9.81 -14.37 7.70
C ASP A 313 -10.31 -13.95 9.08
N LYS A 314 -10.51 -14.91 10.01
CA LYS A 314 -10.97 -14.60 11.36
C LYS A 314 -10.02 -13.67 12.13
N ALA A 315 -8.72 -13.88 11.99
CA ALA A 315 -7.74 -13.04 12.65
C ALA A 315 -7.64 -11.67 11.95
N ALA A 316 -7.76 -11.62 10.63
CA ALA A 316 -7.84 -10.36 9.88
C ALA A 316 -9.06 -9.53 10.33
N ASP A 317 -10.25 -10.15 10.39
CA ASP A 317 -11.47 -9.49 10.88
C ASP A 317 -11.33 -8.99 12.32
N ALA A 318 -10.65 -9.76 13.19
CA ALA A 318 -10.41 -9.36 14.58
C ALA A 318 -9.48 -8.14 14.69
N ILE A 319 -8.46 -8.05 13.84
CA ILE A 319 -7.59 -6.86 13.78
C ILE A 319 -8.37 -5.63 13.32
N GLU A 320 -9.09 -5.74 12.20
CA GLU A 320 -9.91 -4.65 11.66
C GLU A 320 -10.96 -4.17 12.67
N LYS A 321 -11.61 -5.10 13.35
CA LYS A 321 -12.58 -4.80 14.41
C LYS A 321 -11.92 -4.16 15.62
N ALA A 322 -10.76 -4.62 16.06
CA ALA A 322 -10.02 -4.02 17.17
C ALA A 322 -9.64 -2.57 16.89
N VAL A 323 -9.16 -2.28 15.66
CA VAL A 323 -8.89 -0.91 15.21
C VAL A 323 -10.16 -0.06 15.29
N ALA A 324 -11.30 -0.54 14.79
CA ALA A 324 -12.57 0.18 14.85
C ALA A 324 -13.02 0.43 16.29
N GLU A 325 -12.98 -0.59 17.19
CA GLU A 325 -13.36 -0.47 18.60
C GLU A 325 -12.51 0.58 19.33
N VAL A 326 -11.19 0.63 19.08
CA VAL A 326 -10.28 1.61 19.70
C VAL A 326 -10.59 3.03 19.20
N LEU A 327 -10.82 3.18 17.90
CA LEU A 327 -11.20 4.46 17.31
C LEU A 327 -12.59 4.93 17.80
N ASP A 328 -13.59 4.05 17.89
CA ASP A 328 -14.93 4.36 18.40
C ASP A 328 -14.91 4.77 19.88
N ALA A 329 -13.96 4.23 20.66
CA ALA A 329 -13.71 4.65 22.04
C ALA A 329 -13.07 6.06 22.15
N GLY A 330 -12.77 6.72 21.04
CA GLY A 330 -12.24 8.09 21.01
C GLY A 330 -10.71 8.19 21.02
N HIS A 331 -10.00 7.09 20.98
CA HIS A 331 -8.53 7.08 20.94
C HIS A 331 -7.99 7.55 19.59
N ARG A 332 -6.97 8.42 19.59
CA ARG A 332 -6.41 9.06 18.39
C ARG A 332 -4.91 9.24 18.53
N THR A 333 -4.18 9.04 17.45
CA THR A 333 -2.80 9.54 17.29
C THR A 333 -2.81 10.99 16.79
N ALA A 334 -1.67 11.66 16.83
CA ALA A 334 -1.55 13.11 16.60
C ALA A 334 -2.03 13.56 15.18
N ASP A 335 -1.97 12.70 14.20
CA ASP A 335 -2.36 12.95 12.80
C ASP A 335 -3.88 12.94 12.57
N ILE A 336 -4.62 12.21 13.43
CA ILE A 336 -6.10 12.08 13.39
C ILE A 336 -6.81 12.68 14.60
N ALA A 337 -6.09 13.31 15.51
CA ALA A 337 -6.64 13.94 16.71
C ALA A 337 -7.06 15.38 16.43
N ALA A 338 -8.27 15.75 16.84
CA ALA A 338 -8.71 17.14 16.83
C ALA A 338 -7.92 18.00 17.84
N ASP A 339 -7.61 17.44 19.01
CA ASP A 339 -6.73 18.03 20.02
C ASP A 339 -5.47 17.19 20.18
N ARG A 340 -4.36 17.65 19.59
CA ARG A 340 -3.07 16.95 19.65
C ARG A 340 -2.50 16.79 21.04
N SER A 341 -2.93 17.58 22.00
CA SER A 341 -2.46 17.46 23.41
C SER A 341 -2.96 16.18 24.10
N GLN A 342 -4.00 15.55 23.53
CA GLN A 342 -4.59 14.31 24.03
C GLN A 342 -4.27 13.12 23.14
N ALA A 343 -3.41 13.30 22.15
CA ALA A 343 -3.03 12.25 21.23
C ALA A 343 -2.24 11.16 21.95
N LEU A 344 -2.51 9.92 21.59
CA LEU A 344 -1.74 8.76 22.02
C LEU A 344 -0.41 8.68 21.26
N SER A 345 0.59 8.13 21.92
CA SER A 345 1.84 7.70 21.27
C SER A 345 1.61 6.49 20.37
N THR A 346 2.58 6.22 19.50
CA THR A 346 2.64 5.02 18.66
C THR A 346 2.43 3.75 19.47
N THR A 347 3.15 3.61 20.57
CA THR A 347 3.10 2.44 21.46
C THR A 347 1.76 2.29 22.17
N GLU A 348 1.20 3.36 22.72
CA GLU A 348 -0.10 3.30 23.40
C GLU A 348 -1.23 2.89 22.42
N MET A 349 -1.21 3.40 21.21
CA MET A 349 -2.17 3.01 20.17
C MET A 349 -2.05 1.53 19.82
N GLY A 350 -0.83 1.03 19.59
CA GLY A 350 -0.60 -0.38 19.29
C GLY A 350 -1.01 -1.31 20.44
N ASP A 351 -0.69 -0.94 21.68
CA ASP A 351 -1.07 -1.71 22.89
C ASP A 351 -2.59 -1.81 23.05
N LEU A 352 -3.32 -0.71 22.81
CA LEU A 352 -4.79 -0.70 22.88
C LEU A 352 -5.40 -1.59 21.82
N ILE A 353 -4.90 -1.55 20.56
CA ILE A 353 -5.40 -2.39 19.49
C ILE A 353 -5.12 -3.87 19.78
N ALA A 354 -3.91 -4.21 20.23
CA ALA A 354 -3.58 -5.59 20.60
C ALA A 354 -4.47 -6.10 21.75
N ALA A 355 -4.76 -5.27 22.75
CA ALA A 355 -5.64 -5.63 23.86
C ALA A 355 -7.12 -5.78 23.44
N ALA A 356 -7.58 -5.04 22.44
CA ALA A 356 -8.95 -5.11 21.92
C ALA A 356 -9.20 -6.36 21.03
N MET A 357 -8.15 -6.99 20.49
CA MET A 357 -8.28 -8.23 19.72
C MET A 357 -8.84 -9.38 20.59
N LYS A 358 -9.86 -10.06 20.06
CA LYS A 358 -10.58 -11.15 20.74
C LYS A 358 -10.69 -12.40 19.85
#